data_e456fb60a0b70e2dd3e4d202f4f0b8ee
#
_entry.id   e456fb60a0b70e2dd3e4d202f4f0b8ee
#
_cell.length_a   1.000
_cell.length_b   1.000
_cell.length_c   1.000
_cell.angle_alpha   90.00
_cell.angle_beta   90.00
_cell.angle_gamma   90.00
#
_symmetry.space_group_name_H-M   'P 1'
#
loop_
_entity.id
_entity.type
_entity.pdbx_description
1 polymer ?
#
loop_
_entity_poly.entity_id
_entity_poly.type
_entity_poly.pdbx_seq_one_letter_code
_entity_poly.pdbx_strand_id
1 'polypeptide(L)'
;MIKRLAMASLVVALGAQLSACNATPSPAPHSNGYETYIQSGELFKHTQLTDIDGQPVQLAQGKKLVILFATWCSDSRRTLTELKASNLLADPTLQVVAIGREEDDKTLKAFRESFSVDFTLVADPDRQIYQHYANKGIPRLILLDEHNKVVKTLIGEQPGIIEQVRW
;
A
#
# COMPACT_ATOMS: atom_id res chain seq x y z
N MET A 1 34.25 -81.18 -20.27
CA MET A 1 33.23 -80.38 -20.96
C MET A 1 32.43 -79.68 -19.88
N ILE A 2 32.75 -78.40 -19.60
CA ILE A 2 32.11 -77.67 -18.50
C ILE A 2 31.47 -76.44 -19.16
N LYS A 3 30.12 -76.38 -19.20
CA LYS A 3 29.33 -75.28 -19.67
C LYS A 3 29.28 -74.15 -18.59
N ARG A 4 29.80 -73.02 -18.88
CA ARG A 4 29.67 -71.81 -18.01
C ARG A 4 28.34 -71.13 -18.29
N LEU A 5 27.49 -71.08 -17.26
CA LEU A 5 26.30 -70.23 -17.24
C LEU A 5 26.71 -68.81 -16.91
N ALA A 6 26.38 -67.87 -17.76
CA ALA A 6 26.50 -66.42 -17.46
C ALA A 6 25.19 -65.90 -16.81
N MET A 7 25.30 -65.43 -15.58
CA MET A 7 24.23 -64.74 -14.87
C MET A 7 24.28 -63.26 -15.29
N ALA A 8 23.23 -62.78 -15.94
CA ALA A 8 23.02 -61.38 -16.23
C ALA A 8 22.31 -60.75 -15.03
N SER A 9 23.00 -59.82 -14.36
CA SER A 9 22.42 -59.02 -13.28
C SER A 9 21.69 -57.82 -13.87
N LEU A 10 20.35 -57.80 -13.68
CA LEU A 10 19.50 -56.69 -14.06
C LEU A 10 19.50 -55.62 -12.92
N VAL A 11 20.17 -54.50 -13.15
CA VAL A 11 20.14 -53.36 -12.24
C VAL A 11 18.92 -52.49 -12.60
N VAL A 12 17.89 -52.52 -11.74
CA VAL A 12 16.73 -51.64 -11.83
C VAL A 12 17.10 -50.31 -11.16
N ALA A 13 17.35 -49.28 -11.94
CA ALA A 13 17.54 -47.93 -11.44
C ALA A 13 16.16 -47.30 -11.16
N LEU A 14 15.82 -47.14 -9.88
CA LEU A 14 14.62 -46.47 -9.41
C LEU A 14 14.85 -44.95 -9.50
N GLY A 15 14.42 -44.31 -10.58
CA GLY A 15 14.46 -42.86 -10.76
C GLY A 15 13.41 -42.18 -9.89
N ALA A 16 13.84 -41.54 -8.80
CA ALA A 16 12.97 -40.65 -8.03
C ALA A 16 12.68 -39.39 -8.81
N GLN A 17 11.47 -39.23 -9.33
CA GLN A 17 10.98 -38.00 -9.96
C GLN A 17 10.61 -37.01 -8.85
N LEU A 18 11.46 -36.01 -8.62
CA LEU A 18 11.13 -34.85 -7.81
C LEU A 18 10.22 -33.94 -8.63
N SER A 19 8.91 -34.07 -8.44
CA SER A 19 7.94 -33.08 -8.94
C SER A 19 8.06 -31.80 -8.13
N ALA A 20 8.83 -30.83 -8.63
CA ALA A 20 8.82 -29.48 -8.11
C ALA A 20 7.45 -28.86 -8.42
N CYS A 21 6.58 -28.73 -7.43
CA CYS A 21 5.39 -27.91 -7.52
C CYS A 21 5.82 -26.44 -7.62
N ASN A 22 5.89 -25.92 -8.84
CA ASN A 22 5.90 -24.48 -9.08
C ASN A 22 4.52 -23.95 -8.70
N ALA A 23 4.38 -23.49 -7.46
CA ALA A 23 3.24 -22.68 -7.07
C ALA A 23 3.41 -21.31 -7.74
N THR A 24 2.76 -21.09 -8.88
CA THR A 24 2.53 -19.77 -9.43
C THR A 24 1.74 -18.97 -8.40
N PRO A 25 2.20 -17.77 -7.98
CA PRO A 25 1.40 -16.96 -7.09
C PRO A 25 0.09 -16.63 -7.81
N SER A 26 -1.03 -17.01 -7.17
CA SER A 26 -2.37 -16.70 -7.66
C SER A 26 -2.52 -15.18 -7.67
N PRO A 27 -2.93 -14.55 -8.77
CA PRO A 27 -3.21 -13.13 -8.77
C PRO A 27 -4.31 -12.85 -7.75
N ALA A 28 -4.07 -11.85 -6.87
CA ALA A 28 -5.05 -11.39 -5.92
C ALA A 28 -6.35 -11.00 -6.64
N PRO A 29 -7.53 -11.25 -6.07
CA PRO A 29 -8.79 -10.96 -6.71
C PRO A 29 -8.88 -9.47 -7.05
N HIS A 30 -8.97 -9.15 -8.35
CA HIS A 30 -9.12 -7.80 -8.86
C HIS A 30 -10.51 -7.28 -8.47
N SER A 31 -10.60 -6.52 -7.40
CA SER A 31 -11.80 -5.79 -7.04
C SER A 31 -12.01 -4.64 -8.02
N ASN A 32 -13.04 -4.73 -8.86
CA ASN A 32 -13.59 -3.64 -9.67
C ASN A 32 -12.64 -2.93 -10.65
N GLY A 33 -11.57 -3.59 -11.11
CA GLY A 33 -10.60 -3.00 -12.05
C GLY A 33 -9.73 -1.90 -11.42
N TYR A 34 -9.59 -1.89 -10.10
CA TYR A 34 -8.63 -1.07 -9.39
C TYR A 34 -7.25 -1.74 -9.39
N GLU A 35 -6.28 -1.02 -9.88
CA GLU A 35 -4.89 -1.47 -9.88
C GLU A 35 -4.11 -0.67 -8.83
N THR A 36 -3.26 -1.36 -8.11
CA THR A 36 -2.28 -0.79 -7.18
C THR A 36 -0.90 -1.03 -7.76
N TYR A 37 -0.13 0.04 -7.98
CA TYR A 37 1.16 -0.01 -8.67
C TYR A 37 2.36 -0.13 -7.73
N ILE A 38 2.11 -0.24 -6.43
CA ILE A 38 3.15 -0.47 -5.43
C ILE A 38 2.78 -1.69 -4.57
N GLN A 39 3.75 -2.55 -4.32
CA GLN A 39 3.58 -3.81 -3.60
C GLN A 39 4.25 -3.76 -2.22
N SER A 40 3.83 -4.66 -1.31
CA SER A 40 4.49 -4.86 -0.03
C SER A 40 5.98 -5.14 -0.21
N GLY A 41 6.83 -4.47 0.58
CA GLY A 41 8.28 -4.52 0.52
C GLY A 41 8.95 -3.50 -0.43
N GLU A 42 8.19 -2.87 -1.34
CA GLU A 42 8.72 -1.83 -2.22
C GLU A 42 8.86 -0.49 -1.49
N LEU A 43 9.81 0.33 -1.93
CA LEU A 43 10.01 1.68 -1.39
C LEU A 43 8.95 2.65 -1.92
N PHE A 44 8.37 3.42 -1.01
CA PHE A 44 7.56 4.57 -1.37
C PHE A 44 8.45 5.68 -1.94
N LYS A 45 8.19 6.12 -3.17
CA LYS A 45 9.09 6.99 -3.93
C LYS A 45 9.10 8.45 -3.48
N HIS A 46 7.95 8.96 -3.01
CA HIS A 46 7.76 10.36 -2.65
C HIS A 46 8.05 10.59 -1.15
N THR A 47 9.32 10.51 -0.76
CA THR A 47 9.76 10.67 0.63
C THR A 47 10.01 12.13 1.02
N GLN A 48 10.10 13.02 0.04
CA GLN A 48 10.22 14.46 0.21
C GLN A 48 9.01 15.12 -0.46
N LEU A 49 8.20 15.79 0.32
CA LEU A 49 6.98 16.44 -0.11
C LEU A 49 6.99 17.90 0.34
N THR A 50 6.06 18.69 -0.17
CA THR A 50 5.78 20.04 0.32
C THR A 50 4.33 20.05 0.78
N ASP A 51 4.08 20.54 1.99
CA ASP A 51 2.73 20.66 2.49
C ASP A 51 2.00 21.87 1.91
N ILE A 52 0.71 21.97 2.19
CA ILE A 52 -0.15 23.07 1.71
C ILE A 52 0.24 24.45 2.23
N ASP A 53 1.14 24.54 3.22
CA ASP A 53 1.68 25.79 3.76
C ASP A 53 3.08 26.12 3.21
N GLY A 54 3.55 25.31 2.25
CA GLY A 54 4.86 25.47 1.61
C GLY A 54 6.03 24.95 2.45
N GLN A 55 5.75 24.16 3.50
CA GLN A 55 6.81 23.61 4.34
C GLN A 55 7.29 22.26 3.81
N PRO A 56 8.60 21.97 3.88
CA PRO A 56 9.12 20.67 3.49
C PRO A 56 8.64 19.59 4.47
N VAL A 57 8.12 18.52 3.92
CA VAL A 57 7.70 17.31 4.66
C VAL A 57 8.58 16.15 4.28
N GLN A 58 9.33 15.67 5.23
CA GLN A 58 10.08 14.42 5.08
C GLN A 58 9.34 13.30 5.79
N LEU A 59 9.25 12.14 5.16
CA LEU A 59 8.74 10.95 5.83
C LEU A 59 9.76 10.50 6.88
N ALA A 60 9.41 10.77 8.14
CA ALA A 60 10.26 10.59 9.31
C ALA A 60 10.55 9.12 9.61
N GLN A 61 11.36 8.89 10.63
CA GLN A 61 11.51 7.58 11.25
C GLN A 61 10.20 7.16 11.93
N GLY A 62 9.91 5.86 11.96
CA GLY A 62 8.68 5.33 12.52
C GLY A 62 7.66 4.90 11.47
N LYS A 63 6.44 4.65 11.89
CA LYS A 63 5.33 4.23 11.02
C LYS A 63 4.75 5.41 10.26
N LYS A 64 4.33 5.20 9.01
CA LYS A 64 3.64 6.24 8.25
C LYS A 64 2.36 5.70 7.66
N LEU A 65 1.32 6.52 7.71
CA LEU A 65 0.08 6.31 6.98
C LEU A 65 -0.03 7.39 5.91
N VAL A 66 0.18 7.01 4.66
CA VAL A 66 -0.06 7.88 3.51
C VAL A 66 -1.46 7.60 2.97
N ILE A 67 -2.26 8.66 2.82
CA ILE A 67 -3.65 8.57 2.34
C ILE A 67 -3.77 9.39 1.06
N LEU A 68 -4.03 8.72 -0.06
CA LEU A 68 -4.38 9.39 -1.31
C LEU A 68 -5.90 9.57 -1.34
N PHE A 69 -6.37 10.80 -1.33
CA PHE A 69 -7.79 11.12 -1.15
C PHE A 69 -8.26 12.27 -2.05
N ALA A 70 -9.55 12.59 -1.99
CA ALA A 70 -10.07 13.85 -2.50
C ALA A 70 -11.18 14.38 -1.59
N THR A 71 -11.27 15.70 -1.46
CA THR A 71 -12.22 16.38 -0.56
C THR A 71 -13.68 16.19 -0.99
N TRP A 72 -13.91 16.01 -2.30
CA TRP A 72 -15.23 15.79 -2.89
C TRP A 72 -15.71 14.34 -2.82
N CYS A 73 -14.81 13.37 -2.52
CA CYS A 73 -15.13 11.96 -2.47
C CYS A 73 -15.75 11.58 -1.11
N SER A 74 -16.96 11.02 -1.12
CA SER A 74 -17.66 10.61 0.10
C SER A 74 -16.92 9.54 0.89
N ASP A 75 -16.31 8.57 0.20
CA ASP A 75 -15.52 7.52 0.83
C ASP A 75 -14.25 8.05 1.48
N SER A 76 -13.59 9.03 0.82
CA SER A 76 -12.45 9.74 1.41
C SER A 76 -12.85 10.47 2.69
N ARG A 77 -13.94 11.22 2.65
CA ARG A 77 -14.45 11.94 3.83
C ARG A 77 -14.81 11.00 4.97
N ARG A 78 -15.49 9.90 4.68
CA ARG A 78 -15.81 8.85 5.67
C ARG A 78 -14.53 8.31 6.30
N THR A 79 -13.56 7.87 5.49
CA THR A 79 -12.29 7.33 5.97
C THR A 79 -11.52 8.31 6.86
N LEU A 80 -11.48 9.59 6.48
CA LEU A 80 -10.83 10.62 7.32
C LEU A 80 -11.62 10.88 8.61
N THR A 81 -12.95 10.76 8.60
CA THR A 81 -13.78 10.84 9.82
C THR A 81 -13.49 9.65 10.75
N GLU A 82 -13.43 8.43 10.20
CA GLU A 82 -13.05 7.24 10.96
C GLU A 82 -11.65 7.35 11.55
N LEU A 83 -10.68 7.88 10.78
CA LEU A 83 -9.31 8.13 11.25
C LEU A 83 -9.29 9.10 12.43
N LYS A 84 -10.02 10.22 12.34
CA LYS A 84 -10.11 11.20 13.43
C LYS A 84 -10.77 10.62 14.69
N ALA A 85 -11.71 9.70 14.54
CA ALA A 85 -12.36 9.02 15.66
C ALA A 85 -11.53 7.86 16.24
N SER A 86 -10.47 7.46 15.55
CA SER A 86 -9.60 6.34 15.96
C SER A 86 -8.50 6.78 16.94
N ASN A 87 -7.88 5.81 17.61
CA ASN A 87 -6.70 6.05 18.45
C ASN A 87 -5.39 6.17 17.65
N LEU A 88 -5.42 6.07 16.31
CA LEU A 88 -4.22 6.12 15.48
C LEU A 88 -3.51 7.47 15.58
N LEU A 89 -4.27 8.57 15.60
CA LEU A 89 -3.70 9.92 15.72
C LEU A 89 -3.09 10.22 17.09
N ALA A 90 -3.38 9.40 18.10
CA ALA A 90 -2.76 9.51 19.43
C ALA A 90 -1.40 8.77 19.52
N ASP A 91 -1.03 7.99 18.51
CA ASP A 91 0.28 7.32 18.45
C ASP A 91 1.38 8.31 18.04
N PRO A 92 2.29 8.72 18.93
CA PRO A 92 3.33 9.68 18.62
C PRO A 92 4.39 9.16 17.65
N THR A 93 4.40 7.85 17.38
CA THR A 93 5.31 7.23 16.41
C THR A 93 4.73 7.15 15.02
N LEU A 94 3.45 7.51 14.84
CA LEU A 94 2.76 7.50 13.57
C LEU A 94 2.77 8.88 12.92
N GLN A 95 3.35 8.98 11.74
CA GLN A 95 3.20 10.14 10.87
C GLN A 95 2.06 9.89 9.89
N VAL A 96 1.08 10.81 9.84
CA VAL A 96 -0.02 10.78 8.86
C VAL A 96 0.19 11.88 7.83
N VAL A 97 0.16 11.50 6.55
CA VAL A 97 0.24 12.41 5.41
C VAL A 97 -0.90 12.11 4.44
N ALA A 98 -1.79 13.07 4.25
CA ALA A 98 -2.89 12.93 3.30
C ALA A 98 -2.63 13.79 2.05
N ILE A 99 -2.67 13.16 0.87
CA ILE A 99 -2.35 13.75 -0.42
C ILE A 99 -3.63 13.92 -1.22
N GLY A 100 -3.99 15.17 -1.49
CA GLY A 100 -5.23 15.55 -2.19
C GLY A 100 -5.07 15.43 -3.69
N ARG A 101 -5.62 14.35 -4.25
CA ARG A 101 -5.60 14.08 -5.68
C ARG A 101 -6.45 15.09 -6.46
N GLU A 102 -5.86 15.75 -7.47
CA GLU A 102 -6.52 16.76 -8.32
C GLU A 102 -7.01 17.98 -7.53
N GLU A 103 -6.30 18.30 -6.46
CA GLU A 103 -6.63 19.44 -5.59
C GLU A 103 -5.40 20.30 -5.31
N ASP A 104 -5.61 21.61 -5.29
CA ASP A 104 -4.59 22.59 -5.00
C ASP A 104 -4.51 22.96 -3.49
N ASP A 105 -3.48 23.71 -3.11
CA ASP A 105 -3.27 24.15 -1.73
C ASP A 105 -4.48 24.94 -1.20
N LYS A 106 -5.10 25.78 -2.02
CA LYS A 106 -6.23 26.62 -1.62
C LYS A 106 -7.44 25.75 -1.24
N THR A 107 -7.75 24.75 -2.06
CA THR A 107 -8.84 23.80 -1.82
C THR A 107 -8.58 23.02 -0.53
N LEU A 108 -7.36 22.53 -0.35
CA LEU A 108 -6.98 21.75 0.83
C LEU A 108 -6.93 22.58 2.10
N LYS A 109 -6.56 23.89 2.03
CA LYS A 109 -6.65 24.82 3.18
C LYS A 109 -8.08 25.00 3.63
N ALA A 110 -9.00 25.25 2.70
CA ALA A 110 -10.42 25.35 3.02
C ALA A 110 -10.99 24.03 3.60
N PHE A 111 -10.53 22.90 3.09
CA PHE A 111 -10.89 21.59 3.63
C PHE A 111 -10.35 21.40 5.05
N ARG A 112 -9.08 21.74 5.30
CA ARG A 112 -8.46 21.67 6.64
C ARG A 112 -9.30 22.39 7.69
N GLU A 113 -9.72 23.60 7.38
CA GLU A 113 -10.54 24.42 8.28
C GLU A 113 -11.92 23.80 8.51
N SER A 114 -12.64 23.48 7.42
CA SER A 114 -14.02 22.97 7.49
C SER A 114 -14.13 21.58 8.08
N PHE A 115 -13.10 20.75 7.91
CA PHE A 115 -13.06 19.37 8.38
C PHE A 115 -12.27 19.19 9.69
N SER A 116 -11.63 20.28 10.18
CA SER A 116 -10.76 20.28 11.37
C SER A 116 -9.70 19.20 11.30
N VAL A 117 -8.87 19.26 10.24
CA VAL A 117 -7.74 18.35 10.03
C VAL A 117 -6.52 18.85 10.78
N ASP A 118 -5.85 17.98 11.54
CA ASP A 118 -4.66 18.24 12.34
C ASP A 118 -3.40 17.47 11.89
N PHE A 119 -3.50 16.71 10.80
CA PHE A 119 -2.37 16.00 10.18
C PHE A 119 -1.94 16.71 8.88
N THR A 120 -0.78 16.31 8.36
CA THR A 120 -0.16 16.91 7.16
C THR A 120 -1.01 16.71 5.91
N LEU A 121 -1.28 17.81 5.18
CA LEU A 121 -1.91 17.78 3.86
C LEU A 121 -0.91 18.19 2.77
N VAL A 122 -0.96 17.49 1.64
CA VAL A 122 -0.12 17.74 0.46
C VAL A 122 -1.03 17.82 -0.77
N ALA A 123 -0.81 18.81 -1.61
CA ALA A 123 -1.53 18.97 -2.87
C ALA A 123 -0.91 18.09 -3.98
N ASP A 124 -1.78 17.53 -4.83
CA ASP A 124 -1.39 16.79 -6.03
C ASP A 124 -2.32 17.18 -7.21
N PRO A 125 -2.29 18.48 -7.63
CA PRO A 125 -3.25 19.01 -8.59
C PRO A 125 -3.21 18.28 -9.95
N ASP A 126 -2.04 17.88 -10.38
CA ASP A 126 -1.81 17.22 -11.67
C ASP A 126 -1.71 15.69 -11.55
N ARG A 127 -2.05 15.12 -10.41
CA ARG A 127 -1.95 13.67 -10.12
C ARG A 127 -0.55 13.09 -10.25
N GLN A 128 0.50 13.91 -10.15
CA GLN A 128 1.88 13.47 -10.32
C GLN A 128 2.30 12.43 -9.27
N ILE A 129 1.75 12.54 -8.06
CA ILE A 129 1.98 11.57 -6.99
C ILE A 129 1.04 10.37 -7.13
N TYR A 130 -0.27 10.62 -7.22
CA TYR A 130 -1.30 9.58 -7.24
C TYR A 130 -1.06 8.51 -8.32
N GLN A 131 -0.75 8.93 -9.55
CA GLN A 131 -0.58 8.04 -10.69
C GLN A 131 0.58 7.03 -10.55
N HIS A 132 1.52 7.27 -9.63
CA HIS A 132 2.58 6.33 -9.34
C HIS A 132 2.11 5.14 -8.49
N TYR A 133 0.96 5.24 -7.84
CA TYR A 133 0.49 4.24 -6.88
C TYR A 133 -0.82 3.57 -7.25
N ALA A 134 -1.64 4.20 -8.10
CA ALA A 134 -2.92 3.64 -8.50
C ALA A 134 -3.44 4.21 -9.83
N ASN A 135 -4.27 3.42 -10.52
CA ASN A 135 -4.99 3.88 -11.71
C ASN A 135 -6.23 4.70 -11.33
N LYS A 136 -7.02 4.21 -10.40
CA LYS A 136 -8.28 4.80 -9.94
C LYS A 136 -8.64 4.34 -8.53
N GLY A 137 -9.72 4.91 -7.98
CA GLY A 137 -10.22 4.60 -6.64
C GLY A 137 -9.50 5.40 -5.55
N ILE A 138 -10.27 6.07 -4.74
CA ILE A 138 -9.87 6.82 -3.55
C ILE A 138 -10.91 6.59 -2.45
N PRO A 139 -10.49 6.59 -1.16
CA PRO A 139 -9.11 6.79 -0.74
C PRO A 139 -8.25 5.53 -0.90
N ARG A 140 -6.95 5.73 -1.07
CA ARG A 140 -5.93 4.69 -0.96
C ARG A 140 -5.13 4.92 0.31
N LEU A 141 -4.96 3.89 1.12
CA LEU A 141 -4.15 3.94 2.33
C LEU A 141 -2.91 3.10 2.07
N ILE A 142 -1.74 3.72 2.26
CA ILE A 142 -0.44 3.08 2.07
C ILE A 142 0.28 3.12 3.42
N LEU A 143 0.46 1.97 4.02
CA LEU A 143 1.15 1.82 5.31
C LEU A 143 2.63 1.60 5.04
N LEU A 144 3.48 2.44 5.63
CA LEU A 144 4.93 2.36 5.48
C LEU A 144 5.59 2.05 6.82
N ASP A 145 6.67 1.27 6.77
CA ASP A 145 7.55 1.02 7.89
C ASP A 145 8.53 2.20 8.13
N GLU A 146 9.42 2.04 9.08
CA GLU A 146 10.45 3.02 9.43
C GLU A 146 11.43 3.34 8.29
N HIS A 147 11.57 2.43 7.32
CA HIS A 147 12.44 2.57 6.15
C HIS A 147 11.68 3.03 4.89
N ASN A 148 10.45 3.51 5.03
CA ASN A 148 9.55 3.89 3.92
C ASN A 148 9.22 2.74 2.96
N LYS A 149 9.33 1.49 3.39
CA LYS A 149 8.85 0.34 2.64
C LYS A 149 7.36 0.13 2.90
N VAL A 150 6.64 -0.22 1.86
CA VAL A 150 5.23 -0.54 1.95
C VAL A 150 5.04 -1.83 2.76
N VAL A 151 4.30 -1.74 3.84
CA VAL A 151 3.84 -2.88 4.61
C VAL A 151 2.55 -3.43 4.00
N LYS A 152 1.61 -2.51 3.69
CA LYS A 152 0.28 -2.86 3.20
C LYS A 152 -0.34 -1.69 2.44
N THR A 153 -1.19 -2.02 1.46
CA THR A 153 -2.07 -1.04 0.81
C THR A 153 -3.53 -1.44 1.03
N LEU A 154 -4.40 -0.46 1.23
CA LEU A 154 -5.83 -0.65 1.41
C LEU A 154 -6.61 0.30 0.50
N ILE A 155 -7.81 -0.11 0.09
CA ILE A 155 -8.76 0.72 -0.67
C ILE A 155 -9.95 1.02 0.24
N GLY A 156 -10.18 2.30 0.50
CA GLY A 156 -11.12 2.75 1.52
C GLY A 156 -12.59 2.88 1.07
N GLU A 157 -13.04 2.04 0.14
CA GLU A 157 -14.43 2.06 -0.33
C GLU A 157 -15.45 1.52 0.70
N GLN A 158 -14.98 0.66 1.60
CA GLN A 158 -15.83 0.06 2.61
C GLN A 158 -15.72 0.82 3.94
N PRO A 159 -16.82 0.97 4.70
CA PRO A 159 -16.76 1.45 6.07
C PRO A 159 -15.87 0.58 6.97
N GLY A 160 -15.26 1.20 7.98
CA GLY A 160 -14.39 0.50 8.94
C GLY A 160 -13.00 0.16 8.40
N ILE A 161 -12.58 0.77 7.29
CA ILE A 161 -11.26 0.49 6.70
C ILE A 161 -10.11 0.84 7.65
N ILE A 162 -10.32 1.82 8.52
CA ILE A 162 -9.31 2.25 9.52
C ILE A 162 -9.00 1.16 10.53
N GLU A 163 -9.93 0.28 10.84
CA GLU A 163 -9.70 -0.87 11.72
C GLU A 163 -8.70 -1.89 11.13
N GLN A 164 -8.49 -1.85 9.81
CA GLN A 164 -7.53 -2.70 9.10
C GLN A 164 -6.12 -2.09 9.03
N VAL A 165 -5.93 -0.85 9.51
CA VAL A 165 -4.64 -0.17 9.56
C VAL A 165 -3.82 -0.76 10.71
N ARG A 166 -2.93 -1.71 10.35
CA ARG A 166 -2.04 -2.44 11.27
C ARG A 166 -0.71 -2.69 10.57
N TRP A 167 0.40 -2.36 11.24
CA TRP A 167 1.78 -2.60 10.82
C TRP A 167 2.28 -3.98 11.24
#